data_226973c06517b259e62f24c2918d2404
#
_entry.id   226973c06517b259e62f24c2918d2404
#
_cell.length_a   1.000
_cell.length_b   1.000
_cell.length_c   1.000
_cell.angle_alpha   90.00
_cell.angle_beta   90.00
_cell.angle_gamma   90.00
#
_symmetry.space_group_name_H-M   'P 1'
#
loop_
_entity.id
_entity.type
_entity.pdbx_description
1 polymer ?
#
loop_
_entity_poly.entity_id
_entity_poly.type
_entity_poly.pdbx_seq_one_letter_code
_entity_poly.pdbx_strand_id
1 'polypeptide(L)'
;MFTDAIVRGLDGDDPSTPSANANQPNDTVHTIAVFGHRPPELGGYGENSTTMSVRRRLIELLRAKLEMHPDLQVITGLGLGVELLAAEAAAAAAVPYVVVLAFEGMEQRWPEATQRRFSELLAGARSVITANAEVPKTSSQFARAMGRRDDTIMTYTTEAVLVRHADDRTLGDLQRKLERNLEEDVWVMNPE
;
A
#
# COMPACT_ATOMS: atom_id res chain seq x y z
N MET A 1 -62.18 30.79 -17.56
CA MET A 1 -62.61 29.83 -16.51
C MET A 1 -61.57 28.73 -16.48
N PHE A 2 -60.58 28.90 -15.66
CA PHE A 2 -60.38 28.30 -14.34
C PHE A 2 -60.15 26.79 -14.42
N THR A 3 -58.99 26.31 -14.14
CA THR A 3 -58.72 25.88 -12.78
C THR A 3 -57.23 25.56 -12.60
N ASP A 4 -56.63 26.10 -11.54
CA ASP A 4 -55.36 25.73 -10.98
C ASP A 4 -55.29 24.24 -10.62
N ALA A 5 -54.15 23.59 -10.90
CA ALA A 5 -53.75 22.36 -10.26
C ALA A 5 -52.33 22.51 -9.71
N ILE A 6 -52.28 22.70 -8.44
CA ILE A 6 -51.08 22.65 -7.59
C ILE A 6 -50.51 21.23 -7.67
N VAL A 7 -49.30 21.06 -8.21
CA VAL A 7 -48.51 19.85 -8.04
C VAL A 7 -47.52 20.10 -6.91
N ARG A 8 -47.80 19.51 -5.76
CA ARG A 8 -46.87 19.38 -4.66
C ARG A 8 -45.74 18.42 -5.05
N GLY A 9 -44.52 18.93 -5.06
CA GLY A 9 -43.34 18.10 -5.10
C GLY A 9 -43.30 17.22 -3.87
N LEU A 10 -43.05 15.95 -4.07
CA LEU A 10 -42.58 15.01 -3.07
C LEU A 10 -41.12 14.82 -3.35
N ASP A 11 -40.31 15.51 -2.56
CA ASP A 11 -38.88 15.18 -2.38
C ASP A 11 -38.79 13.80 -1.74
N GLY A 12 -38.53 12.81 -2.58
CA GLY A 12 -38.16 11.48 -2.13
C GLY A 12 -36.66 11.41 -2.06
N ASP A 13 -36.08 11.70 -0.89
CA ASP A 13 -34.76 11.24 -0.56
C ASP A 13 -34.72 9.70 -0.65
N ASP A 14 -34.09 9.19 -1.67
CA ASP A 14 -33.78 7.78 -1.82
C ASP A 14 -32.41 7.51 -1.11
N PRO A 15 -32.38 6.86 0.07
CA PRO A 15 -31.17 6.63 0.86
C PRO A 15 -30.35 5.42 0.36
N SER A 16 -30.52 4.96 -0.88
CA SER A 16 -29.94 3.70 -1.36
C SER A 16 -28.93 3.82 -2.52
N THR A 17 -28.23 4.95 -2.62
CA THR A 17 -27.03 4.98 -3.46
C THR A 17 -25.84 4.66 -2.59
N PRO A 18 -25.21 3.46 -2.68
CA PRO A 18 -23.97 3.21 -1.99
C PRO A 18 -22.94 4.18 -2.56
N SER A 19 -22.40 5.01 -1.70
CA SER A 19 -21.30 5.92 -2.02
C SER A 19 -20.16 5.10 -2.63
N ALA A 20 -19.91 5.24 -3.91
CA ALA A 20 -18.88 4.55 -4.68
C ALA A 20 -17.45 4.96 -4.28
N ASN A 21 -17.29 5.71 -3.17
CA ASN A 21 -16.02 6.33 -2.77
C ASN A 21 -15.40 5.73 -1.48
N ALA A 22 -15.93 4.62 -0.96
CA ALA A 22 -15.41 4.05 0.30
C ALA A 22 -14.08 3.27 0.16
N ASN A 23 -13.56 3.08 -1.06
CA ASN A 23 -12.43 2.17 -1.33
C ASN A 23 -11.16 2.84 -1.86
N GLN A 24 -11.09 4.17 -1.96
CA GLN A 24 -9.86 4.84 -2.41
C GLN A 24 -9.16 5.54 -1.24
N PRO A 25 -7.81 5.62 -1.24
CA PRO A 25 -7.08 6.47 -0.30
C PRO A 25 -7.58 7.92 -0.42
N ASN A 26 -7.72 8.59 0.68
CA ASN A 26 -8.15 9.99 0.68
C ASN A 26 -6.96 10.89 0.29
N ASP A 27 -7.09 11.72 -0.73
CA ASP A 27 -6.03 12.61 -1.26
C ASP A 27 -5.54 13.65 -0.24
N THR A 28 -6.28 13.86 0.85
CA THR A 28 -5.91 14.78 1.93
C THR A 28 -5.16 14.11 3.09
N VAL A 29 -5.01 12.80 3.08
CA VAL A 29 -4.40 12.00 4.15
C VAL A 29 -2.90 11.88 3.91
N HIS A 30 -2.08 12.07 4.97
CA HIS A 30 -0.65 11.84 4.88
C HIS A 30 -0.36 10.35 4.65
N THR A 31 0.19 10.00 3.49
CA THR A 31 0.33 8.61 3.04
C THR A 31 1.79 8.25 2.84
N ILE A 32 2.28 7.28 3.63
CA ILE A 32 3.64 6.74 3.50
C ILE A 32 3.61 5.45 2.68
N ALA A 33 4.34 5.43 1.55
CA ALA A 33 4.64 4.21 0.83
C ALA A 33 5.93 3.58 1.35
N VAL A 34 5.96 2.26 1.50
CA VAL A 34 7.16 1.54 1.92
C VAL A 34 7.56 0.53 0.84
N PHE A 35 8.76 0.68 0.33
CA PHE A 35 9.37 -0.19 -0.68
C PHE A 35 10.66 -0.81 -0.14
N GLY A 36 11.15 -1.86 -0.75
CA GLY A 36 12.47 -2.38 -0.40
C GLY A 36 12.74 -3.79 -0.87
N HIS A 37 13.75 -4.38 -0.26
CA HIS A 37 14.27 -5.69 -0.57
C HIS A 37 13.24 -6.81 -0.48
N ARG A 38 13.47 -7.82 -1.30
CA ARG A 38 12.77 -9.10 -1.29
C ARG A 38 13.43 -10.07 -0.29
N PRO A 39 12.80 -11.25 -0.02
CA PRO A 39 13.32 -12.18 0.97
C PRO A 39 14.80 -12.60 0.83
N PRO A 40 15.36 -12.82 -0.38
CA PRO A 40 16.77 -13.19 -0.46
C PRO A 40 17.72 -12.18 0.18
N GLU A 41 17.48 -10.89 -0.01
CA GLU A 41 18.31 -9.80 0.52
C GLU A 41 18.02 -9.51 2.01
N LEU A 42 16.97 -10.11 2.55
CA LEU A 42 16.57 -10.01 3.97
C LEU A 42 16.88 -11.27 4.77
N GLY A 43 17.70 -12.20 4.21
CA GLY A 43 18.04 -13.46 4.86
C GLY A 43 16.99 -14.57 4.74
N GLY A 44 16.01 -14.43 3.83
CA GLY A 44 15.03 -15.47 3.51
C GLY A 44 13.58 -15.11 3.83
N TYR A 45 12.69 -16.09 3.69
CA TYR A 45 11.24 -15.92 3.85
C TYR A 45 10.78 -15.92 5.32
N GLY A 46 11.59 -16.50 6.21
CA GLY A 46 11.27 -16.63 7.63
C GLY A 46 11.66 -15.41 8.44
N GLU A 47 11.21 -15.39 9.68
CA GLU A 47 11.64 -14.40 10.66
C GLU A 47 13.12 -14.63 11.03
N ASN A 48 13.91 -13.56 10.98
CA ASN A 48 15.34 -13.55 11.31
C ASN A 48 15.73 -12.18 11.89
N SER A 49 17.00 -12.02 12.29
CA SER A 49 17.47 -10.77 12.91
C SER A 49 17.25 -9.53 12.01
N THR A 50 17.48 -9.67 10.71
CA THR A 50 17.30 -8.57 9.74
C THR A 50 15.83 -8.18 9.59
N THR A 51 14.93 -9.15 9.36
CA THR A 51 13.50 -8.87 9.24
C THR A 51 12.91 -8.30 10.54
N MET A 52 13.35 -8.78 11.70
CA MET A 52 12.94 -8.24 13.00
C MET A 52 13.45 -6.81 13.21
N SER A 53 14.70 -6.51 12.82
CA SER A 53 15.28 -5.17 12.90
C SER A 53 14.53 -4.19 12.00
N VAL A 54 14.30 -4.55 10.74
CA VAL A 54 13.54 -3.71 9.79
C VAL A 54 12.13 -3.44 10.31
N ARG A 55 11.40 -4.48 10.72
CA ARG A 55 10.04 -4.34 11.26
C ARG A 55 9.99 -3.41 12.46
N ARG A 56 10.91 -3.59 13.45
CA ARG A 56 10.99 -2.73 14.63
C ARG A 56 11.22 -1.27 14.26
N ARG A 57 12.17 -0.98 13.37
CA ARG A 57 12.50 0.37 12.94
C ARG A 57 11.35 1.02 12.15
N LEU A 58 10.62 0.25 11.35
CA LEU A 58 9.40 0.73 10.69
C LEU A 58 8.31 1.07 11.73
N ILE A 59 8.12 0.25 12.77
CA ILE A 59 7.16 0.55 13.85
C ILE A 59 7.53 1.86 14.56
N GLU A 60 8.81 2.04 14.91
CA GLU A 60 9.31 3.24 15.58
C GLU A 60 9.09 4.49 14.70
N LEU A 61 9.43 4.40 13.41
CA LEU A 61 9.21 5.47 12.44
C LEU A 61 7.73 5.82 12.31
N LEU A 62 6.86 4.82 12.10
CA LEU A 62 5.43 5.05 11.92
C LEU A 62 4.77 5.65 13.17
N ARG A 63 5.20 5.25 14.38
CA ARG A 63 4.71 5.87 15.62
C ARG A 63 5.12 7.34 15.73
N ALA A 64 6.38 7.66 15.43
CA ALA A 64 6.85 9.05 15.44
C ALA A 64 6.12 9.90 14.37
N LYS A 65 5.87 9.34 13.18
CA LYS A 65 5.10 10.02 12.13
C LYS A 65 3.63 10.20 12.50
N LEU A 66 3.02 9.25 13.20
CA LEU A 66 1.63 9.35 13.66
C LEU A 66 1.44 10.49 14.69
N GLU A 67 2.46 10.77 15.51
CA GLU A 67 2.44 11.93 16.41
C GLU A 67 2.45 13.28 15.65
N MET A 68 3.09 13.31 14.49
CA MET A 68 3.18 14.51 13.64
C MET A 68 1.97 14.65 12.70
N HIS A 69 1.42 13.51 12.24
CA HIS A 69 0.34 13.41 11.27
C HIS A 69 -0.75 12.47 11.82
N PRO A 70 -1.73 12.98 12.58
CA PRO A 70 -2.79 12.14 13.16
C PRO A 70 -3.66 11.41 12.12
N ASP A 71 -3.65 11.86 10.88
CA ASP A 71 -4.33 11.28 9.72
C ASP A 71 -3.44 10.35 8.89
N LEU A 72 -2.27 9.96 9.43
CA LEU A 72 -1.32 9.06 8.77
C LEU A 72 -1.95 7.75 8.33
N GLN A 73 -1.60 7.31 7.12
CA GLN A 73 -1.81 5.94 6.64
C GLN A 73 -0.58 5.40 5.92
N VAL A 74 -0.48 4.09 5.83
CA VAL A 74 0.52 3.40 5.01
C VAL A 74 -0.15 2.89 3.74
N ILE A 75 0.56 2.96 2.60
CA ILE A 75 0.15 2.29 1.37
C ILE A 75 1.21 1.25 0.98
N THR A 76 0.78 0.04 0.63
CA THR A 76 1.70 -1.08 0.34
C THR A 76 1.11 -2.02 -0.71
N GLY A 77 1.98 -2.68 -1.49
CA GLY A 77 1.57 -3.70 -2.44
C GLY A 77 1.50 -5.10 -1.86
N LEU A 78 1.78 -5.31 -0.57
CA LEU A 78 1.94 -6.61 0.09
C LEU A 78 2.87 -7.58 -0.66
N GLY A 79 3.82 -7.06 -1.44
CA GLY A 79 4.84 -7.88 -2.07
C GLY A 79 5.76 -8.55 -1.05
N LEU A 80 6.38 -9.65 -1.47
CA LEU A 80 7.32 -10.40 -0.65
C LEU A 80 8.46 -9.52 -0.13
N GLY A 81 8.79 -9.66 1.15
CA GLY A 81 9.86 -8.94 1.81
C GLY A 81 9.38 -7.69 2.55
N VAL A 82 9.99 -6.54 2.27
CA VAL A 82 9.75 -5.29 3.01
C VAL A 82 8.30 -4.82 2.98
N GLU A 83 7.58 -5.03 1.89
CA GLU A 83 6.19 -4.59 1.78
C GLU A 83 5.25 -5.34 2.74
N LEU A 84 5.48 -6.65 2.98
CA LEU A 84 4.78 -7.39 4.05
C LEU A 84 5.15 -6.87 5.45
N LEU A 85 6.46 -6.62 5.69
CA LEU A 85 6.93 -6.04 6.96
C LEU A 85 6.33 -4.67 7.22
N ALA A 86 6.09 -3.88 6.17
CA ALA A 86 5.44 -2.57 6.28
C ALA A 86 3.99 -2.66 6.77
N ALA A 87 3.21 -3.59 6.22
CA ALA A 87 1.84 -3.84 6.68
C ALA A 87 1.80 -4.33 8.14
N GLU A 88 2.71 -5.23 8.52
CA GLU A 88 2.85 -5.68 9.92
C GLU A 88 3.25 -4.53 10.85
N ALA A 89 4.17 -3.69 10.42
CA ALA A 89 4.61 -2.53 11.20
C ALA A 89 3.46 -1.52 11.36
N ALA A 90 2.68 -1.27 10.30
CA ALA A 90 1.52 -0.41 10.34
C ALA A 90 0.47 -0.94 11.35
N ALA A 91 0.14 -2.22 11.27
CA ALA A 91 -0.79 -2.87 12.21
C ALA A 91 -0.29 -2.76 13.67
N ALA A 92 1.01 -3.04 13.91
CA ALA A 92 1.62 -2.96 15.24
C ALA A 92 1.75 -1.52 15.78
N ALA A 93 1.83 -0.53 14.89
CA ALA A 93 1.84 0.90 15.24
C ALA A 93 0.44 1.50 15.37
N ALA A 94 -0.62 0.72 15.13
CA ALA A 94 -2.01 1.18 15.04
C ALA A 94 -2.24 2.24 13.94
N VAL A 95 -1.44 2.20 12.88
CA VAL A 95 -1.59 3.03 11.68
C VAL A 95 -2.42 2.27 10.66
N PRO A 96 -3.53 2.84 10.14
CA PRO A 96 -4.29 2.19 9.09
C PRO A 96 -3.46 2.03 7.82
N TYR A 97 -3.70 0.97 7.06
CA TYR A 97 -3.00 0.77 5.80
C TYR A 97 -3.92 0.36 4.66
N VAL A 98 -3.55 0.81 3.49
CA VAL A 98 -4.20 0.52 2.20
C VAL A 98 -3.33 -0.44 1.42
N VAL A 99 -3.96 -1.45 0.82
CA VAL A 99 -3.28 -2.44 -0.01
C VAL A 99 -3.59 -2.22 -1.47
N VAL A 100 -2.55 -2.19 -2.31
CA VAL A 100 -2.68 -2.16 -3.77
C VAL A 100 -2.14 -3.47 -4.34
N LEU A 101 -3.02 -4.37 -4.73
CA LEU A 101 -2.66 -5.63 -5.37
C LEU A 101 -2.33 -5.41 -6.85
N ALA A 102 -1.30 -6.08 -7.35
CA ALA A 102 -1.02 -6.08 -8.78
C ALA A 102 -2.15 -6.77 -9.58
N PHE A 103 -2.65 -7.89 -9.07
CA PHE A 103 -3.77 -8.67 -9.59
C PHE A 103 -4.22 -9.67 -8.51
N GLU A 104 -5.39 -10.22 -8.64
CA GLU A 104 -5.96 -11.20 -7.71
C GLU A 104 -5.18 -12.52 -7.75
N GLY A 105 -4.85 -13.09 -6.58
CA GLY A 105 -4.12 -14.36 -6.48
C GLY A 105 -2.62 -14.25 -6.76
N MET A 106 -2.02 -13.07 -6.64
CA MET A 106 -0.58 -12.87 -6.85
C MET A 106 0.29 -13.70 -5.89
N GLU A 107 -0.25 -14.10 -4.75
CA GLU A 107 0.42 -14.88 -3.68
C GLU A 107 0.40 -16.39 -3.91
N GLN A 108 -0.39 -16.91 -4.88
CA GLN A 108 -0.66 -18.35 -5.04
C GLN A 108 0.59 -19.23 -5.22
N ARG A 109 1.71 -18.64 -5.66
CA ARG A 109 2.98 -19.36 -5.86
C ARG A 109 3.97 -19.17 -4.71
N TRP A 110 3.57 -18.47 -3.64
CA TRP A 110 4.44 -18.24 -2.49
C TRP A 110 4.43 -19.44 -1.53
N PRO A 111 5.39 -19.54 -0.59
CA PRO A 111 5.34 -20.53 0.47
C PRO A 111 4.04 -20.40 1.28
N GLU A 112 3.45 -21.52 1.67
CA GLU A 112 2.14 -21.57 2.35
C GLU A 112 2.08 -20.68 3.61
N ALA A 113 3.14 -20.68 4.41
CA ALA A 113 3.22 -19.82 5.59
C ALA A 113 3.15 -18.33 5.22
N THR A 114 3.74 -17.95 4.07
CA THR A 114 3.69 -16.58 3.57
C THR A 114 2.32 -16.23 2.97
N GLN A 115 1.64 -17.18 2.34
CA GLN A 115 0.26 -17.00 1.89
C GLN A 115 -0.70 -16.74 3.05
N ARG A 116 -0.58 -17.50 4.15
CA ARG A 116 -1.39 -17.26 5.37
C ARG A 116 -1.15 -15.86 5.92
N ARG A 117 0.11 -15.47 6.08
CA ARG A 117 0.51 -14.14 6.53
C ARG A 117 -0.04 -13.03 5.63
N PHE A 118 0.04 -13.20 4.31
CA PHE A 118 -0.57 -12.29 3.32
C PHE A 118 -2.08 -12.17 3.52
N SER A 119 -2.79 -13.28 3.67
CA SER A 119 -4.25 -13.29 3.85
C SER A 119 -4.68 -12.59 5.15
N GLU A 120 -3.93 -12.77 6.24
CA GLU A 120 -4.18 -12.08 7.52
C GLU A 120 -3.98 -10.56 7.38
N LEU A 121 -2.91 -10.13 6.71
CA LEU A 121 -2.64 -8.72 6.47
C LEU A 121 -3.65 -8.12 5.50
N LEU A 122 -4.06 -8.86 4.47
CA LEU A 122 -5.08 -8.40 3.54
C LEU A 122 -6.43 -8.18 4.24
N ALA A 123 -6.81 -9.08 5.15
CA ALA A 123 -8.03 -8.97 5.95
C ALA A 123 -8.00 -7.78 6.94
N GLY A 124 -6.81 -7.39 7.42
CA GLY A 124 -6.60 -6.24 8.31
C GLY A 124 -6.49 -4.89 7.58
N ALA A 125 -6.46 -4.87 6.27
CA ALA A 125 -6.33 -3.64 5.49
C ALA A 125 -7.59 -2.76 5.62
N ARG A 126 -7.39 -1.44 5.71
CA ARG A 126 -8.48 -0.45 5.67
C ARG A 126 -9.24 -0.49 4.35
N SER A 127 -8.51 -0.66 3.25
CA SER A 127 -9.06 -0.83 1.91
C SER A 127 -8.09 -1.59 1.02
N VAL A 128 -8.63 -2.21 -0.04
CA VAL A 128 -7.86 -2.98 -1.03
C VAL A 128 -8.21 -2.47 -2.41
N ILE A 129 -7.20 -2.14 -3.20
CA ILE A 129 -7.30 -1.73 -4.61
C ILE A 129 -6.62 -2.82 -5.44
N THR A 130 -7.27 -3.29 -6.50
CA THR A 130 -6.66 -4.21 -7.47
C THR A 130 -6.32 -3.44 -8.75
N ALA A 131 -5.03 -3.27 -9.04
CA ALA A 131 -4.54 -2.47 -10.16
C ALA A 131 -4.84 -3.08 -11.54
N ASN A 132 -5.01 -4.40 -11.60
CA ASN A 132 -5.35 -5.10 -12.85
C ASN A 132 -6.43 -6.15 -12.60
N ALA A 133 -7.49 -6.10 -13.39
CA ALA A 133 -8.59 -7.08 -13.32
C ALA A 133 -8.18 -8.47 -13.84
N GLU A 134 -7.17 -8.54 -14.72
CA GLU A 134 -6.75 -9.79 -15.34
C GLU A 134 -5.46 -10.33 -14.69
N VAL A 135 -5.43 -11.65 -14.47
CA VAL A 135 -4.24 -12.37 -14.05
C VAL A 135 -3.24 -12.48 -15.21
N PRO A 136 -1.98 -12.03 -15.04
CA PRO A 136 -0.96 -12.10 -16.09
C PRO A 136 -0.65 -13.53 -16.53
N LYS A 137 -0.59 -13.77 -17.83
CA LYS A 137 -0.26 -15.07 -18.44
C LYS A 137 1.18 -15.16 -18.95
N THR A 138 1.85 -14.01 -19.11
CA THR A 138 3.23 -13.91 -19.59
C THR A 138 4.07 -13.05 -18.69
N SER A 139 5.40 -13.20 -18.75
CA SER A 139 6.34 -12.36 -17.96
C SER A 139 6.20 -10.87 -18.29
N SER A 140 5.93 -10.51 -19.55
CA SER A 140 5.73 -9.11 -19.93
C SER A 140 4.43 -8.53 -19.39
N GLN A 141 3.36 -9.34 -19.31
CA GLN A 141 2.10 -8.93 -18.67
C GLN A 141 2.29 -8.79 -17.16
N PHE A 142 3.04 -9.71 -16.54
CA PHE A 142 3.38 -9.63 -15.12
C PHE A 142 4.15 -8.34 -14.81
N ALA A 143 5.21 -8.05 -15.56
CA ALA A 143 5.98 -6.82 -15.37
C ALA A 143 5.11 -5.54 -15.50
N ARG A 144 4.20 -5.52 -16.48
CA ARG A 144 3.24 -4.41 -16.66
C ARG A 144 2.24 -4.31 -15.51
N ALA A 145 1.76 -5.45 -15.00
CA ALA A 145 0.84 -5.46 -13.85
C ALA A 145 1.51 -4.92 -12.59
N MET A 146 2.77 -5.32 -12.35
CA MET A 146 3.58 -4.79 -11.25
C MET A 146 3.83 -3.28 -11.42
N GLY A 147 4.17 -2.82 -12.63
CA GLY A 147 4.36 -1.40 -12.91
C GLY A 147 3.11 -0.57 -12.63
N ARG A 148 1.93 -1.02 -13.07
CA ARG A 148 0.66 -0.31 -12.77
C ARG A 148 0.36 -0.26 -11.27
N ARG A 149 0.64 -1.36 -10.54
CA ARG A 149 0.53 -1.36 -9.08
C ARG A 149 1.40 -0.28 -8.46
N ASP A 150 2.66 -0.23 -8.86
CA ASP A 150 3.62 0.74 -8.33
C ASP A 150 3.23 2.19 -8.71
N ASP A 151 2.75 2.41 -9.94
CA ASP A 151 2.23 3.73 -10.35
C ASP A 151 0.98 4.12 -9.55
N THR A 152 0.10 3.16 -9.26
CA THR A 152 -1.07 3.41 -8.39
C THR A 152 -0.64 3.78 -6.97
N ILE A 153 0.31 3.04 -6.38
CA ILE A 153 0.88 3.39 -5.06
C ILE A 153 1.44 4.81 -5.09
N MET A 154 2.26 5.13 -6.09
CA MET A 154 2.89 6.44 -6.23
C MET A 154 1.90 7.60 -6.33
N THR A 155 0.74 7.39 -6.97
CA THR A 155 -0.29 8.42 -7.12
C THR A 155 -0.82 8.94 -5.77
N TYR A 156 -0.86 8.06 -4.76
CA TYR A 156 -1.39 8.41 -3.43
C TYR A 156 -0.29 8.69 -2.39
N THR A 157 0.98 8.56 -2.77
CA THR A 157 2.10 8.68 -1.85
C THR A 157 2.49 10.14 -1.64
N THR A 158 2.55 10.59 -0.38
CA THR A 158 3.10 11.89 0.01
C THR A 158 4.52 11.77 0.54
N GLU A 159 4.90 10.61 1.06
CA GLU A 159 6.21 10.32 1.62
C GLU A 159 6.58 8.86 1.37
N ALA A 160 7.84 8.54 1.15
CA ALA A 160 8.30 7.17 0.91
C ALA A 160 9.41 6.73 1.86
N VAL A 161 9.36 5.46 2.26
CA VAL A 161 10.46 4.77 2.94
C VAL A 161 10.99 3.68 2.02
N LEU A 162 12.28 3.71 1.73
CA LEU A 162 12.97 2.72 0.92
C LEU A 162 13.97 1.94 1.76
N VAL A 163 13.70 0.65 2.01
CA VAL A 163 14.62 -0.24 2.72
C VAL A 163 15.53 -0.93 1.71
N ARG A 164 16.83 -0.54 1.68
CA ARG A 164 17.80 -1.06 0.72
C ARG A 164 19.22 -1.07 1.25
N HIS A 165 20.05 -1.99 0.72
CA HIS A 165 21.50 -1.91 0.83
C HIS A 165 22.04 -0.82 -0.13
N ALA A 166 23.13 -0.17 0.25
CA ALA A 166 23.69 0.96 -0.50
C ALA A 166 24.12 0.61 -1.93
N ASP A 167 24.53 -0.63 -2.16
CA ASP A 167 25.06 -1.15 -3.43
C ASP A 167 23.97 -1.75 -4.36
N ASP A 168 22.71 -1.86 -3.93
CA ASP A 168 21.63 -2.36 -4.77
C ASP A 168 21.27 -1.36 -5.88
N ARG A 169 21.58 -1.71 -7.11
CA ARG A 169 21.32 -0.84 -8.28
C ARG A 169 19.85 -0.74 -8.64
N THR A 170 19.10 -1.85 -8.53
CA THR A 170 17.67 -1.89 -8.88
C THR A 170 16.86 -0.98 -7.98
N LEU A 171 17.08 -1.08 -6.67
CA LEU A 171 16.43 -0.19 -5.71
C LEU A 171 17.01 1.23 -5.75
N GLY A 172 18.26 1.40 -6.23
CA GLY A 172 18.82 2.72 -6.52
C GLY A 172 18.08 3.44 -7.66
N ASP A 173 17.62 2.71 -8.68
CA ASP A 173 16.79 3.29 -9.75
C ASP A 173 15.40 3.69 -9.22
N LEU A 174 14.81 2.86 -8.36
CA LEU A 174 13.57 3.18 -7.67
C LEU A 174 13.74 4.42 -6.78
N GLN A 175 14.82 4.50 -6.02
CA GLN A 175 15.14 5.68 -5.20
C GLN A 175 15.13 6.96 -6.04
N ARG A 176 15.86 6.98 -7.17
CA ARG A 176 15.87 8.14 -8.06
C ARG A 176 14.49 8.49 -8.64
N LYS A 177 13.63 7.48 -8.87
CA LYS A 177 12.23 7.72 -9.28
C LYS A 177 11.42 8.35 -8.15
N LEU A 178 11.57 7.86 -6.93
CA LEU A 178 10.90 8.41 -5.73
C LEU A 178 11.33 9.86 -5.48
N GLU A 179 12.63 10.14 -5.46
CA GLU A 179 13.19 11.49 -5.23
C GLU A 179 12.73 12.50 -6.28
N ARG A 180 12.56 12.09 -7.55
CA ARG A 180 12.00 12.98 -8.58
C ARG A 180 10.53 13.34 -8.37
N ASN A 181 9.77 12.47 -7.71
CA ASN A 181 8.32 12.66 -7.52
C ASN A 181 7.97 13.26 -6.16
N LEU A 182 8.79 12.99 -5.14
CA LEU A 182 8.53 13.33 -3.74
C LEU A 182 9.59 14.29 -3.16
N GLU A 183 10.57 14.69 -3.97
CA GLU A 183 11.66 15.59 -3.58
C GLU A 183 12.41 15.10 -2.33
N GLU A 184 12.30 15.82 -1.21
CA GLU A 184 12.98 15.51 0.05
C GLU A 184 12.21 14.49 0.93
N ASP A 185 10.99 14.10 0.54
CA ASP A 185 10.14 13.19 1.34
C ASP A 185 10.43 11.70 1.05
N VAL A 186 11.72 11.36 0.91
CA VAL A 186 12.19 9.99 0.70
C VAL A 186 13.22 9.59 1.76
N TRP A 187 12.87 8.61 2.58
CA TRP A 187 13.73 8.08 3.64
C TRP A 187 14.38 6.77 3.19
N VAL A 188 15.69 6.70 3.24
CA VAL A 188 16.43 5.47 2.94
C VAL A 188 16.87 4.80 4.24
N MET A 189 16.50 3.55 4.41
CA MET A 189 16.83 2.72 5.57
C MET A 189 17.68 1.53 5.13
N ASN A 190 18.88 1.37 5.72
CA ASN A 190 19.67 0.16 5.55
C ASN A 190 19.00 -0.97 6.36
N PRO A 191 18.80 -2.19 5.82
CA PRO A 191 18.20 -3.32 6.55
C PRO A 191 19.06 -3.85 7.71
N GLU A 192 20.36 -3.58 7.75
CA GLU A 192 21.28 -3.99 8.83
C GLU A 192 21.15 -3.13 10.10
#